data_5e41efbaff0d923d19a8dbdc8f820cd3
#
_entry.id   5e41efbaff0d923d19a8dbdc8f820cd3
#
_cell.length_a   1.000
_cell.length_b   1.000
_cell.length_c   1.000
_cell.angle_alpha   90.00
_cell.angle_beta   90.00
_cell.angle_gamma   90.00
#
_symmetry.space_group_name_H-M   'P 1'
#
loop_
_entity.id
_entity.type
_entity.pdbx_description
1 polymer ?
#
loop_
_entity_poly.entity_id
_entity_poly.type
_entity_poly.pdbx_seq_one_letter_code
_entity_poly.pdbx_strand_id
1 'polypeptide(L)'
;MKKALIKDTFREIKKSFGRFISIFGIVLVGVAFFTGVKSSARYMKYSADTYFDNNNLFDLKMYSNVGFDDADIEKLGKTEGIDRIEGVTSIDVITNVHDNDETVQIFSYDFSSDDNLNKITLTEGRFPENPGECVIRDYGIAREPIELGTELAIKDDNLKSTSYKVVGKVSTPYYLSYQYDTTTVGSGKISDVLFISEDEFTGDRYTVLFATVKGAKDEYCYGDTYFDIVTPVKEKVIENADELSEKYAMLGGYTFYALDRNSHYSFVDYKNCGDRMDAIAKVFPAFFYLVAALVCLTTMTRMVDEQRGGIGTLKALGYNKISIAGKYITYALLASLAGGVLGCVLGLLTFPRIIFNAWNIVYTVADFTEVPQISMCGLAIMIAVLINVLATFASCFSMLTETPALLLRPKSPKNGKKVFLEHIPFIWKHFNFTKKVTARNILRYKKRFFMTITGIAG
;
A
#
# COMPACT_ATOMS: atom_id res chain seq x y z
N MET A 1 38.25 -6.08 20.02
CA MET A 1 38.57 -7.39 19.40
C MET A 1 39.99 -7.40 18.88
N LYS A 2 40.80 -8.45 19.14
CA LYS A 2 42.22 -8.50 18.66
C LYS A 2 42.21 -8.65 17.12
N LYS A 3 43.08 -7.92 16.40
CA LYS A 3 43.21 -7.94 14.91
C LYS A 3 43.19 -9.36 14.31
N ALA A 4 43.76 -10.36 15.02
CA ALA A 4 43.77 -11.74 14.58
C ALA A 4 42.37 -12.37 14.49
N LEU A 5 41.43 -12.08 15.42
CA LEU A 5 40.08 -12.60 15.41
C LEU A 5 39.25 -12.00 14.25
N ILE A 6 39.48 -10.75 13.90
CA ILE A 6 38.83 -10.11 12.75
C ILE A 6 39.24 -10.81 11.44
N LYS A 7 40.56 -11.04 11.27
CA LYS A 7 41.10 -11.75 10.10
C LYS A 7 40.58 -13.21 10.03
N ASP A 8 40.41 -13.85 11.18
CA ASP A 8 39.84 -15.19 11.24
C ASP A 8 38.35 -15.20 10.90
N THR A 9 37.58 -14.18 11.30
CA THR A 9 36.16 -14.03 10.88
C THR A 9 36.01 -13.92 9.37
N PHE A 10 36.84 -13.12 8.69
CA PHE A 10 36.81 -13.02 7.24
C PHE A 10 37.23 -14.31 6.52
N ARG A 11 38.18 -15.05 7.06
CA ARG A 11 38.54 -16.38 6.55
C ARG A 11 37.40 -17.37 6.73
N GLU A 12 36.67 -17.28 7.84
CA GLU A 12 35.52 -18.13 8.12
C GLU A 12 34.38 -17.85 7.16
N ILE A 13 34.10 -16.57 6.83
CA ILE A 13 33.09 -16.20 5.81
C ILE A 13 33.41 -16.87 4.46
N LYS A 14 34.70 -16.84 4.03
CA LYS A 14 35.12 -17.52 2.79
C LYS A 14 34.94 -19.02 2.85
N LYS A 15 35.27 -19.64 4.00
CA LYS A 15 35.19 -21.09 4.18
C LYS A 15 33.75 -21.60 4.30
N SER A 16 32.86 -20.80 4.85
CA SER A 16 31.45 -21.14 5.06
C SER A 16 30.51 -20.22 4.27
N PHE A 17 30.89 -19.83 3.04
CA PHE A 17 30.20 -18.86 2.23
C PHE A 17 28.72 -19.21 1.97
N GLY A 18 28.40 -20.50 1.76
CA GLY A 18 27.00 -20.93 1.59
C GLY A 18 26.11 -20.62 2.80
N ARG A 19 26.67 -20.68 4.02
CA ARG A 19 25.92 -20.31 5.24
C ARG A 19 25.76 -18.81 5.39
N PHE A 20 26.80 -18.07 4.99
CA PHE A 20 26.74 -16.61 4.96
C PHE A 20 25.62 -16.15 4.00
N ILE A 21 25.56 -16.70 2.78
CA ILE A 21 24.53 -16.41 1.79
C ILE A 21 23.14 -16.82 2.30
N SER A 22 23.00 -17.92 3.05
CA SER A 22 21.69 -18.31 3.59
C SER A 22 21.13 -17.27 4.57
N ILE A 23 21.96 -16.76 5.50
CA ILE A 23 21.54 -15.71 6.44
C ILE A 23 21.32 -14.39 5.70
N PHE A 24 22.25 -14.02 4.83
CA PHE A 24 22.14 -12.83 3.97
C PHE A 24 20.86 -12.84 3.13
N GLY A 25 20.59 -13.95 2.43
CA GLY A 25 19.46 -14.07 1.52
C GLY A 25 18.10 -13.99 2.22
N ILE A 26 17.93 -14.67 3.38
CA ILE A 26 16.67 -14.60 4.11
C ILE A 26 16.43 -13.20 4.71
N VAL A 27 17.49 -12.53 5.18
CA VAL A 27 17.38 -11.14 5.64
C VAL A 27 17.07 -10.20 4.49
N LEU A 28 17.74 -10.39 3.34
CA LEU A 28 17.48 -9.61 2.14
C LEU A 28 16.00 -9.69 1.73
N VAL A 29 15.46 -10.90 1.62
CA VAL A 29 14.06 -11.12 1.22
C VAL A 29 13.11 -10.51 2.27
N GLY A 30 13.35 -10.76 3.56
CA GLY A 30 12.49 -10.24 4.64
C GLY A 30 12.48 -8.72 4.71
N VAL A 31 13.64 -8.08 4.59
CA VAL A 31 13.75 -6.62 4.58
C VAL A 31 13.19 -6.02 3.29
N ALA A 32 13.48 -6.62 2.13
CA ALA A 32 12.95 -6.15 0.85
C ALA A 32 11.42 -6.18 0.82
N PHE A 33 10.82 -7.29 1.28
CA PHE A 33 9.37 -7.40 1.34
C PHE A 33 8.76 -6.38 2.31
N PHE A 34 9.34 -6.24 3.51
CA PHE A 34 8.86 -5.27 4.50
C PHE A 34 8.92 -3.85 3.96
N THR A 35 10.11 -3.41 3.54
CA THR A 35 10.30 -2.04 3.07
C THR A 35 9.52 -1.77 1.79
N GLY A 36 9.48 -2.74 0.88
CA GLY A 36 8.79 -2.60 -0.39
C GLY A 36 7.27 -2.48 -0.26
N VAL A 37 6.62 -3.41 0.44
CA VAL A 37 5.15 -3.40 0.60
C VAL A 37 4.68 -2.21 1.45
N LYS A 38 5.41 -1.92 2.55
CA LYS A 38 5.05 -0.79 3.40
C LYS A 38 5.22 0.57 2.70
N SER A 39 6.27 0.71 1.90
CA SER A 39 6.47 1.92 1.08
C SER A 39 5.40 2.07 0.01
N SER A 40 4.94 0.96 -0.58
CA SER A 40 3.92 0.99 -1.62
C SER A 40 2.65 1.68 -1.14
N ALA A 41 2.14 1.30 0.04
CA ALA A 41 0.96 1.93 0.62
C ALA A 41 1.12 3.45 0.78
N ARG A 42 2.32 3.88 1.18
CA ARG A 42 2.61 5.30 1.36
C ARG A 42 2.77 6.03 0.03
N TYR A 43 3.52 5.47 -0.91
CA TYR A 43 3.72 6.07 -2.24
C TYR A 43 2.40 6.24 -2.97
N MET A 44 1.51 5.25 -2.88
CA MET A 44 0.19 5.33 -3.50
C MET A 44 -0.64 6.49 -2.96
N LYS A 45 -0.72 6.64 -1.63
CA LYS A 45 -1.47 7.74 -1.02
C LYS A 45 -0.88 9.11 -1.37
N TYR A 46 0.44 9.24 -1.40
CA TYR A 46 1.10 10.48 -1.81
C TYR A 46 0.97 10.74 -3.31
N SER A 47 0.93 9.70 -4.14
CA SER A 47 0.66 9.85 -5.57
C SER A 47 -0.75 10.38 -5.82
N ALA A 48 -1.75 9.86 -5.07
CA ALA A 48 -3.11 10.38 -5.15
C ALA A 48 -3.20 11.82 -4.62
N ASP A 49 -2.55 12.13 -3.52
CA ASP A 49 -2.47 13.47 -2.94
C ASP A 49 -1.91 14.49 -3.97
N THR A 50 -0.74 14.19 -4.53
CA THR A 50 -0.13 14.99 -5.61
C THR A 50 -1.04 15.12 -6.83
N TYR A 51 -1.74 14.04 -7.22
CA TYR A 51 -2.67 14.04 -8.34
C TYR A 51 -3.89 14.92 -8.05
N PHE A 52 -4.43 14.89 -6.83
CA PHE A 52 -5.53 15.77 -6.40
C PHE A 52 -5.13 17.24 -6.42
N ASP A 53 -3.94 17.56 -5.91
CA ASP A 53 -3.44 18.93 -5.88
C ASP A 53 -3.18 19.49 -7.27
N ASN A 54 -2.61 18.68 -8.17
CA ASN A 54 -2.32 19.09 -9.54
C ASN A 54 -3.59 19.29 -10.38
N ASN A 55 -4.69 18.63 -10.01
CA ASN A 55 -5.96 18.69 -10.73
C ASN A 55 -7.06 19.41 -9.92
N ASN A 56 -6.70 20.18 -8.89
CA ASN A 56 -7.60 21.00 -8.09
C ASN A 56 -8.85 20.23 -7.62
N LEU A 57 -8.68 19.02 -7.05
CA LEU A 57 -9.81 18.28 -6.48
C LEU A 57 -10.49 19.13 -5.39
N PHE A 58 -11.79 19.17 -5.39
CA PHE A 58 -12.59 19.90 -4.39
C PHE A 58 -12.23 19.46 -2.95
N ASP A 59 -12.32 20.41 -2.00
CA ASP A 59 -12.27 20.11 -0.57
C ASP A 59 -13.67 19.97 0.04
N LEU A 60 -14.60 20.77 -0.48
CA LEU A 60 -16.00 20.76 -0.11
C LEU A 60 -16.88 20.58 -1.34
N LYS A 61 -17.92 19.75 -1.20
CA LYS A 61 -18.97 19.48 -2.19
C LYS A 61 -20.31 19.81 -1.56
N MET A 62 -21.08 20.66 -2.20
CA MET A 62 -22.32 21.19 -1.65
C MET A 62 -23.50 20.87 -2.55
N TYR A 63 -24.60 20.48 -1.93
CA TYR A 63 -25.86 20.15 -2.59
C TYR A 63 -27.02 20.91 -1.98
N SER A 64 -28.00 21.20 -2.80
CA SER A 64 -29.30 21.74 -2.39
C SER A 64 -30.41 21.03 -3.15
N ASN A 65 -31.57 20.90 -2.50
CA ASN A 65 -32.77 20.35 -3.15
C ASN A 65 -33.36 21.31 -4.24
N VAL A 66 -32.96 22.58 -4.25
CA VAL A 66 -33.38 23.56 -5.21
C VAL A 66 -32.28 23.98 -6.20
N GLY A 67 -31.06 23.39 -6.09
CA GLY A 67 -29.90 23.82 -6.83
C GLY A 67 -29.39 25.20 -6.39
N PHE A 68 -28.49 25.80 -7.17
CA PHE A 68 -27.80 27.06 -6.84
C PHE A 68 -27.85 28.01 -8.06
N ASP A 69 -27.93 29.31 -7.80
CA ASP A 69 -27.72 30.35 -8.80
C ASP A 69 -26.38 31.10 -8.52
N ASP A 70 -26.01 32.01 -9.44
CA ASP A 70 -24.76 32.77 -9.33
C ASP A 70 -24.67 33.60 -8.05
N ALA A 71 -25.82 34.11 -7.55
CA ALA A 71 -25.86 34.87 -6.31
C ALA A 71 -25.59 33.99 -5.10
N ASP A 72 -25.99 32.70 -5.13
CA ASP A 72 -25.66 31.72 -4.09
C ASP A 72 -24.18 31.41 -4.11
N ILE A 73 -23.58 31.23 -5.28
CA ILE A 73 -22.14 31.01 -5.46
C ILE A 73 -21.36 32.20 -4.90
N GLU A 74 -21.73 33.41 -5.25
CA GLU A 74 -21.07 34.61 -4.77
C GLU A 74 -21.19 34.76 -3.25
N LYS A 75 -22.33 34.43 -2.67
CA LYS A 75 -22.56 34.48 -1.22
C LYS A 75 -21.73 33.42 -0.47
N LEU A 76 -21.81 32.18 -0.89
CA LEU A 76 -21.09 31.09 -0.26
C LEU A 76 -19.58 31.21 -0.46
N GLY A 77 -19.14 31.74 -1.60
CA GLY A 77 -17.72 32.00 -1.89
C GLY A 77 -17.10 33.08 -1.00
N LYS A 78 -17.90 33.97 -0.39
CA LYS A 78 -17.44 34.98 0.59
C LYS A 78 -17.24 34.39 1.98
N THR A 79 -17.56 33.12 2.21
CA THR A 79 -17.32 32.46 3.50
C THR A 79 -15.83 32.45 3.81
N GLU A 80 -15.50 32.88 5.03
CA GLU A 80 -14.10 32.92 5.48
C GLU A 80 -13.46 31.52 5.43
N GLY A 81 -12.34 31.41 4.73
CA GLY A 81 -11.61 30.16 4.53
C GLY A 81 -11.86 29.49 3.18
N ILE A 82 -12.90 29.87 2.44
CA ILE A 82 -13.07 29.46 1.05
C ILE A 82 -11.99 30.14 0.19
N ASP A 83 -11.31 29.36 -0.64
CA ASP A 83 -10.36 29.85 -1.62
C ASP A 83 -11.04 30.08 -2.98
N ARG A 84 -11.70 29.04 -3.47
CA ARG A 84 -12.44 29.06 -4.74
C ARG A 84 -13.75 28.30 -4.59
N ILE A 85 -14.74 28.67 -5.39
CA ILE A 85 -16.01 27.99 -5.51
C ILE A 85 -16.44 27.97 -6.98
N GLU A 86 -16.99 26.84 -7.43
CA GLU A 86 -17.43 26.61 -8.80
C GLU A 86 -18.76 25.88 -8.80
N GLY A 87 -19.70 26.35 -9.62
CA GLY A 87 -20.98 25.70 -9.85
C GLY A 87 -20.88 24.71 -11.01
N VAL A 88 -21.40 23.52 -10.82
CA VAL A 88 -21.42 22.47 -11.84
C VAL A 88 -22.84 21.89 -11.94
N THR A 89 -23.32 21.66 -13.16
CA THR A 89 -24.54 20.92 -13.39
C THR A 89 -24.22 19.47 -13.64
N SER A 90 -24.80 18.55 -12.84
CA SER A 90 -24.65 17.12 -13.01
C SER A 90 -26.02 16.47 -13.11
N ILE A 91 -26.20 15.62 -14.12
CA ILE A 91 -27.42 14.84 -14.33
C ILE A 91 -27.08 13.38 -14.61
N ASP A 92 -27.96 12.48 -14.19
CA ASP A 92 -27.86 11.06 -14.46
C ASP A 92 -28.91 10.69 -15.51
N VAL A 93 -28.47 10.13 -16.63
CA VAL A 93 -29.34 9.81 -17.78
C VAL A 93 -29.13 8.37 -18.22
N ILE A 94 -30.14 7.78 -18.86
CA ILE A 94 -30.04 6.48 -19.50
C ILE A 94 -29.67 6.66 -20.96
N THR A 95 -28.67 5.95 -21.42
CA THR A 95 -28.27 5.89 -22.83
C THR A 95 -27.91 4.47 -23.23
N ASN A 96 -27.93 4.18 -24.54
CA ASN A 96 -27.51 2.88 -25.03
C ASN A 96 -26.01 2.87 -25.29
N VAL A 97 -25.31 1.97 -24.59
CA VAL A 97 -23.89 1.72 -24.73
C VAL A 97 -23.70 0.23 -25.02
N HIS A 98 -23.04 -0.12 -26.13
CA HIS A 98 -22.80 -1.50 -26.55
C HIS A 98 -24.08 -2.39 -26.52
N ASP A 99 -25.18 -1.86 -27.08
CA ASP A 99 -26.51 -2.51 -27.11
C ASP A 99 -27.13 -2.75 -25.71
N ASN A 100 -26.62 -2.13 -24.66
CA ASN A 100 -27.20 -2.15 -23.32
C ASN A 100 -27.66 -0.77 -22.89
N ASP A 101 -28.78 -0.70 -22.19
CA ASP A 101 -29.23 0.53 -21.54
C ASP A 101 -28.44 0.73 -20.25
N GLU A 102 -27.56 1.71 -20.26
CA GLU A 102 -26.68 2.04 -19.14
C GLU A 102 -26.99 3.44 -18.61
N THR A 103 -26.79 3.64 -17.31
CA THR A 103 -26.91 4.97 -16.70
C THR A 103 -25.56 5.66 -16.73
N VAL A 104 -25.51 6.83 -17.37
CA VAL A 104 -24.32 7.66 -17.42
C VAL A 104 -24.53 8.95 -16.64
N GLN A 105 -23.50 9.41 -15.97
CA GLN A 105 -23.50 10.71 -15.31
C GLN A 105 -22.85 11.73 -16.22
N ILE A 106 -23.51 12.87 -16.43
CA ILE A 106 -23.03 13.96 -17.26
C ILE A 106 -22.73 15.15 -16.37
N PHE A 107 -21.51 15.70 -16.51
CA PHE A 107 -21.08 16.92 -15.85
C PHE A 107 -20.95 18.06 -16.86
N SER A 108 -21.42 19.25 -16.51
CA SER A 108 -21.03 20.47 -17.21
C SER A 108 -19.55 20.78 -16.95
N TYR A 109 -18.85 21.26 -17.96
CA TYR A 109 -17.44 21.60 -17.86
C TYR A 109 -17.09 22.78 -18.77
N ASP A 110 -16.35 23.76 -18.22
CA ASP A 110 -15.81 24.86 -19.01
C ASP A 110 -14.49 24.44 -19.68
N PHE A 111 -14.58 24.08 -20.97
CA PHE A 111 -13.41 23.68 -21.75
C PHE A 111 -12.49 24.83 -22.14
N SER A 112 -12.91 26.07 -21.91
CA SER A 112 -12.12 27.27 -22.20
C SER A 112 -11.18 27.67 -21.06
N SER A 113 -11.44 27.17 -19.84
CA SER A 113 -10.68 27.47 -18.66
C SER A 113 -9.64 26.38 -18.37
N ASP A 114 -8.41 26.79 -18.07
CA ASP A 114 -7.36 25.91 -17.59
C ASP A 114 -7.35 25.75 -16.06
N ASP A 115 -8.18 26.51 -15.36
CA ASP A 115 -8.18 26.61 -13.89
C ASP A 115 -9.46 26.08 -13.24
N ASN A 116 -10.09 25.08 -13.84
CA ASN A 116 -11.29 24.43 -13.29
C ASN A 116 -10.98 23.65 -12.00
N LEU A 117 -11.95 23.59 -11.10
CA LEU A 117 -11.95 22.59 -10.03
C LEU A 117 -12.23 21.20 -10.64
N ASN A 118 -11.70 20.16 -10.01
CA ASN A 118 -11.75 18.78 -10.51
C ASN A 118 -11.25 18.66 -11.96
N LYS A 119 -10.18 19.36 -12.29
CA LYS A 119 -9.62 19.47 -13.64
C LYS A 119 -9.45 18.11 -14.30
N ILE A 120 -10.07 17.94 -15.48
CA ILE A 120 -9.91 16.75 -16.30
C ILE A 120 -8.65 16.86 -17.18
N THR A 121 -8.00 15.74 -17.44
CA THR A 121 -6.80 15.66 -18.28
C THR A 121 -7.07 14.77 -19.47
N LEU A 122 -6.82 15.26 -20.68
CA LEU A 122 -7.02 14.51 -21.92
C LEU A 122 -6.02 13.33 -21.99
N THR A 123 -6.54 12.12 -22.21
CA THR A 123 -5.73 10.91 -22.40
C THR A 123 -5.69 10.47 -23.87
N GLU A 124 -6.78 10.72 -24.63
CA GLU A 124 -6.89 10.38 -26.04
C GLU A 124 -7.85 11.34 -26.75
N GLY A 125 -7.63 11.64 -28.03
CA GLY A 125 -8.51 12.49 -28.84
C GLY A 125 -8.30 13.97 -28.58
N ARG A 126 -9.42 14.75 -28.48
CA ARG A 126 -9.44 16.20 -28.23
C ARG A 126 -10.58 16.58 -27.31
N PHE A 127 -10.56 17.80 -26.81
CA PHE A 127 -11.72 18.40 -26.13
C PHE A 127 -12.84 18.77 -27.11
N PRO A 128 -14.12 18.87 -26.65
CA PRO A 128 -15.25 19.38 -27.44
C PRO A 128 -14.99 20.78 -27.96
N GLU A 129 -15.31 20.99 -29.23
CA GLU A 129 -15.22 22.30 -29.89
C GLU A 129 -16.58 22.73 -30.47
N ASN A 130 -17.51 21.78 -30.65
CA ASN A 130 -18.82 22.01 -31.23
C ASN A 130 -19.95 21.50 -30.34
N PRO A 131 -21.14 22.06 -30.42
CA PRO A 131 -22.33 21.51 -29.79
C PRO A 131 -22.55 20.04 -30.14
N GLY A 132 -23.02 19.24 -29.18
CA GLY A 132 -23.22 17.81 -29.36
C GLY A 132 -21.93 16.97 -29.35
N GLU A 133 -20.79 17.52 -28.91
CA GLU A 133 -19.57 16.77 -28.64
C GLU A 133 -19.41 16.55 -27.14
N CYS A 134 -18.80 15.41 -26.75
CA CYS A 134 -18.48 15.10 -25.37
C CYS A 134 -17.11 14.43 -25.24
N VAL A 135 -16.55 14.48 -24.04
CA VAL A 135 -15.46 13.59 -23.64
C VAL A 135 -15.94 12.63 -22.58
N ILE A 136 -15.40 11.42 -22.60
CA ILE A 136 -15.75 10.35 -21.67
C ILE A 136 -14.57 10.01 -20.78
N ARG A 137 -14.84 9.55 -19.57
CA ARG A 137 -13.78 9.07 -18.70
C ARG A 137 -13.10 7.84 -19.29
N ASP A 138 -11.77 7.83 -19.29
CA ASP A 138 -10.96 6.71 -19.72
C ASP A 138 -10.96 5.59 -18.66
N TYR A 139 -11.23 4.36 -19.08
CA TYR A 139 -11.25 3.15 -18.23
C TYR A 139 -9.96 2.37 -18.26
N GLY A 140 -9.00 2.77 -19.08
CA GLY A 140 -7.83 1.96 -19.35
C GLY A 140 -8.22 0.56 -19.86
N ILE A 141 -7.82 -0.48 -19.11
CA ILE A 141 -8.08 -1.91 -19.48
C ILE A 141 -9.24 -2.55 -18.70
N ALA A 142 -9.94 -1.79 -17.84
CA ALA A 142 -10.92 -2.36 -16.91
C ALA A 142 -12.27 -2.71 -17.56
N ARG A 143 -12.62 -2.03 -18.65
CA ARG A 143 -13.87 -2.25 -19.41
C ARG A 143 -13.60 -2.18 -20.90
N GLU A 144 -14.55 -2.65 -21.70
CA GLU A 144 -14.58 -2.42 -23.14
C GLU A 144 -14.70 -0.93 -23.39
N PRO A 145 -13.72 -0.31 -24.08
CA PRO A 145 -13.70 1.13 -24.27
C PRO A 145 -14.79 1.58 -25.24
N ILE A 146 -15.41 2.72 -24.96
CA ILE A 146 -16.20 3.42 -25.95
C ILE A 146 -15.23 4.06 -26.94
N GLU A 147 -15.37 3.75 -28.22
CA GLU A 147 -14.47 4.23 -29.26
C GLU A 147 -14.71 5.71 -29.57
N LEU A 148 -13.64 6.41 -29.96
CA LEU A 148 -13.78 7.79 -30.45
C LEU A 148 -14.66 7.82 -31.71
N GLY A 149 -15.59 8.79 -31.75
CA GLY A 149 -16.54 8.91 -32.82
C GLY A 149 -17.88 8.21 -32.57
N THR A 150 -18.02 7.42 -31.49
CA THR A 150 -19.29 6.83 -31.08
C THR A 150 -20.29 7.93 -30.76
N GLU A 151 -21.53 7.79 -31.25
CA GLU A 151 -22.64 8.68 -30.94
C GLU A 151 -23.51 8.04 -29.85
N LEU A 152 -23.70 8.78 -28.75
CA LEU A 152 -24.54 8.39 -27.63
C LEU A 152 -25.88 9.16 -27.74
N ALA A 153 -26.98 8.43 -27.92
CA ALA A 153 -28.31 9.01 -27.96
C ALA A 153 -28.78 9.32 -26.54
N ILE A 154 -28.80 10.56 -26.16
CA ILE A 154 -29.18 11.05 -24.83
C ILE A 154 -30.36 12.01 -24.98
N LYS A 155 -31.51 11.62 -24.40
CA LYS A 155 -32.74 12.47 -24.43
C LYS A 155 -33.08 12.86 -23.02
N ASP A 156 -32.83 14.12 -22.70
CA ASP A 156 -33.17 14.73 -21.41
C ASP A 156 -33.61 16.20 -21.67
N ASP A 157 -34.61 16.66 -20.94
CA ASP A 157 -35.14 18.03 -21.09
C ASP A 157 -34.18 19.10 -20.60
N ASN A 158 -33.18 18.72 -19.80
CA ASN A 158 -32.12 19.62 -19.33
C ASN A 158 -30.98 19.79 -20.33
N LEU A 159 -31.00 19.10 -21.47
CA LEU A 159 -29.98 19.17 -22.50
C LEU A 159 -30.51 19.76 -23.80
N LYS A 160 -29.67 20.56 -24.51
CA LYS A 160 -29.99 21.15 -25.80
C LYS A 160 -29.85 20.12 -26.93
N SER A 161 -28.85 19.26 -26.88
CA SER A 161 -28.60 18.23 -27.89
C SER A 161 -29.23 16.90 -27.46
N THR A 162 -29.69 16.10 -28.44
CA THR A 162 -30.28 14.78 -28.21
C THR A 162 -29.32 13.61 -28.52
N SER A 163 -28.12 13.94 -28.99
CA SER A 163 -27.05 13.01 -29.30
C SER A 163 -25.72 13.68 -29.05
N TYR A 164 -24.78 12.94 -28.49
CA TYR A 164 -23.43 13.41 -28.18
C TYR A 164 -22.38 12.48 -28.79
N LYS A 165 -21.48 13.08 -29.57
CA LYS A 165 -20.35 12.37 -30.18
C LYS A 165 -19.14 12.39 -29.24
N VAL A 166 -18.60 11.21 -28.94
CA VAL A 166 -17.38 11.07 -28.14
C VAL A 166 -16.18 11.51 -28.98
N VAL A 167 -15.52 12.61 -28.61
CA VAL A 167 -14.36 13.17 -29.33
C VAL A 167 -13.05 13.03 -28.58
N GLY A 168 -13.11 12.66 -27.29
CA GLY A 168 -11.91 12.43 -26.48
C GLY A 168 -12.18 11.57 -25.26
N LYS A 169 -11.10 11.06 -24.69
CA LYS A 169 -11.11 10.37 -23.42
C LYS A 169 -10.31 11.17 -22.39
N VAL A 170 -10.75 11.18 -21.13
CA VAL A 170 -10.17 11.99 -20.07
C VAL A 170 -9.96 11.19 -18.78
N SER A 171 -8.94 11.55 -18.02
CA SER A 171 -8.83 11.20 -16.61
C SER A 171 -9.38 12.31 -15.74
N THR A 172 -9.91 11.97 -14.57
CA THR A 172 -10.48 12.94 -13.62
C THR A 172 -10.05 12.60 -12.20
N PRO A 173 -9.70 13.60 -11.36
CA PRO A 173 -9.41 13.38 -9.95
C PRO A 173 -10.67 13.04 -9.14
N TYR A 174 -11.85 13.38 -9.66
CA TYR A 174 -13.14 13.13 -9.01
C TYR A 174 -13.41 11.63 -8.87
N TYR A 175 -13.12 10.82 -9.88
CA TYR A 175 -13.26 9.38 -9.85
C TYR A 175 -11.91 8.69 -10.14
N LEU A 176 -11.20 8.23 -9.09
CA LEU A 176 -10.03 7.39 -9.26
C LEU A 176 -10.41 5.94 -9.57
N SER A 177 -11.41 5.42 -8.86
CA SER A 177 -11.92 4.05 -9.00
C SER A 177 -12.85 3.92 -10.21
N TYR A 178 -12.98 2.70 -10.73
CA TYR A 178 -14.04 2.35 -11.71
C TYR A 178 -15.38 2.05 -11.07
N GLN A 179 -15.50 2.19 -9.76
CA GLN A 179 -16.77 2.21 -9.05
C GLN A 179 -17.18 3.65 -8.84
N TYR A 180 -18.38 3.98 -9.30
CA TYR A 180 -18.96 5.29 -9.17
C TYR A 180 -19.94 5.37 -8.01
N ASP A 181 -20.45 6.56 -7.76
CA ASP A 181 -21.55 6.80 -6.84
C ASP A 181 -22.80 6.04 -7.30
N THR A 182 -23.77 5.89 -6.41
CA THR A 182 -25.09 5.31 -6.72
C THR A 182 -26.00 6.39 -7.26
N THR A 183 -26.95 5.98 -8.10
CA THR A 183 -27.98 6.85 -8.68
C THR A 183 -29.38 6.32 -8.39
N THR A 184 -30.39 7.14 -8.51
CA THR A 184 -31.80 6.72 -8.48
C THR A 184 -32.34 6.36 -9.86
N VAL A 185 -31.54 6.51 -10.91
CA VAL A 185 -31.90 6.29 -12.32
C VAL A 185 -31.48 4.89 -12.77
N GLY A 186 -32.30 4.25 -13.58
CA GLY A 186 -32.01 2.96 -14.20
C GLY A 186 -31.75 1.84 -13.21
N SER A 187 -30.57 1.18 -13.31
CA SER A 187 -30.17 0.07 -12.46
C SER A 187 -29.70 0.48 -11.05
N GLY A 188 -29.66 1.77 -10.75
CA GLY A 188 -29.10 2.31 -9.51
C GLY A 188 -27.57 2.42 -9.51
N LYS A 189 -26.91 2.14 -10.64
CA LYS A 189 -25.46 2.22 -10.80
C LYS A 189 -25.10 3.12 -11.97
N ILE A 190 -24.16 4.00 -11.77
CA ILE A 190 -23.55 4.78 -12.84
C ILE A 190 -22.52 3.87 -13.53
N SER A 191 -22.61 3.79 -14.85
CA SER A 191 -21.69 2.99 -15.67
C SER A 191 -20.57 3.83 -16.24
N ASP A 192 -20.87 5.06 -16.65
CA ASP A 192 -19.95 5.96 -17.34
C ASP A 192 -20.10 7.40 -16.86
N VAL A 193 -19.06 8.19 -17.12
CA VAL A 193 -19.04 9.62 -16.79
C VAL A 193 -18.62 10.40 -18.03
N LEU A 194 -19.47 11.33 -18.42
CA LEU A 194 -19.28 12.24 -19.55
C LEU A 194 -19.11 13.66 -19.07
N PHE A 195 -18.33 14.43 -19.84
CA PHE A 195 -18.20 15.88 -19.67
C PHE A 195 -18.60 16.55 -20.97
N ILE A 196 -19.52 17.52 -20.87
CA ILE A 196 -20.02 18.33 -22.00
C ILE A 196 -19.87 19.81 -21.65
N SER A 197 -19.91 20.68 -22.65
CA SER A 197 -19.89 22.13 -22.42
C SER A 197 -21.07 22.54 -21.54
N GLU A 198 -20.86 23.49 -20.63
CA GLU A 198 -21.93 24.10 -19.83
C GLU A 198 -23.01 24.73 -20.73
N ASP A 199 -22.65 25.21 -21.90
CA ASP A 199 -23.60 25.77 -22.90
C ASP A 199 -24.61 24.75 -23.41
N GLU A 200 -24.38 23.44 -23.24
CA GLU A 200 -25.29 22.36 -23.63
C GLU A 200 -26.47 22.19 -22.66
N PHE A 201 -26.40 22.75 -21.47
CA PHE A 201 -27.48 22.68 -20.49
C PHE A 201 -28.55 23.79 -20.78
N THR A 202 -29.82 23.46 -20.53
CA THR A 202 -30.96 24.39 -20.76
C THR A 202 -31.26 25.23 -19.53
N GLY A 203 -30.90 24.76 -18.33
CA GLY A 203 -31.15 25.43 -17.06
C GLY A 203 -30.07 26.44 -16.72
N ASP A 204 -30.42 27.39 -15.86
CA ASP A 204 -29.56 28.44 -15.31
C ASP A 204 -29.15 28.17 -13.88
N ARG A 205 -29.37 26.93 -13.38
CA ARG A 205 -29.07 26.54 -12.01
C ARG A 205 -28.06 25.36 -11.97
N TYR A 206 -27.13 25.49 -11.08
CA TYR A 206 -26.15 24.43 -10.79
C TYR A 206 -26.72 23.41 -9.82
N THR A 207 -26.42 22.14 -10.01
CA THR A 207 -26.88 21.04 -9.14
C THR A 207 -25.92 20.77 -7.99
N VAL A 208 -24.65 21.11 -8.16
CA VAL A 208 -23.57 20.89 -7.18
C VAL A 208 -22.62 22.09 -7.20
N LEU A 209 -22.15 22.50 -6.01
CA LEU A 209 -21.03 23.42 -5.90
C LEU A 209 -19.80 22.67 -5.39
N PHE A 210 -18.68 22.93 -6.00
CA PHE A 210 -17.37 22.49 -5.52
C PHE A 210 -16.61 23.69 -4.98
N ALA A 211 -15.88 23.50 -3.88
CA ALA A 211 -15.03 24.54 -3.33
C ALA A 211 -13.70 24.00 -2.84
N THR A 212 -12.67 24.84 -2.90
CA THR A 212 -11.38 24.61 -2.23
C THR A 212 -11.24 25.51 -1.02
N VAL A 213 -10.46 25.04 -0.05
CA VAL A 213 -10.23 25.72 1.24
C VAL A 213 -8.81 26.23 1.30
N LYS A 214 -8.63 27.49 1.75
CA LYS A 214 -7.32 28.11 1.88
C LYS A 214 -6.38 27.31 2.79
N GLY A 215 -5.20 26.98 2.28
CA GLY A 215 -4.18 26.24 2.99
C GLY A 215 -4.40 24.73 3.04
N ALA A 216 -5.54 24.20 2.58
CA ALA A 216 -5.79 22.76 2.55
C ALA A 216 -4.88 22.02 1.56
N LYS A 217 -4.56 22.66 0.42
CA LYS A 217 -3.68 22.10 -0.61
C LYS A 217 -2.23 21.90 -0.16
N ASP A 218 -1.77 22.64 0.87
CA ASP A 218 -0.42 22.51 1.41
C ASP A 218 -0.27 21.33 2.39
N GLU A 219 -1.39 20.72 2.77
CA GLU A 219 -1.45 19.63 3.75
C GLU A 219 -1.77 18.30 3.08
N TYR A 220 -1.20 17.22 3.64
CA TYR A 220 -1.47 15.87 3.15
C TYR A 220 -2.94 15.49 3.30
N CYS A 221 -3.65 15.28 2.21
CA CYS A 221 -5.12 15.14 2.15
C CYS A 221 -5.71 13.98 2.99
N TYR A 222 -4.91 12.98 3.33
CA TYR A 222 -5.31 11.88 4.21
C TYR A 222 -4.85 12.06 5.66
N GLY A 223 -4.26 13.20 6.01
CA GLY A 223 -3.78 13.56 7.34
C GLY A 223 -4.82 14.29 8.17
N ASP A 224 -4.66 14.25 9.50
CA ASP A 224 -5.55 14.95 10.42
C ASP A 224 -5.47 16.47 10.25
N THR A 225 -4.28 17.02 9.98
CA THR A 225 -4.04 18.46 9.75
C THR A 225 -4.88 19.03 8.60
N TYR A 226 -5.08 18.26 7.54
CA TYR A 226 -5.96 18.62 6.44
C TYR A 226 -7.42 18.82 6.92
N PHE A 227 -7.93 17.87 7.68
CA PHE A 227 -9.31 17.94 8.18
C PHE A 227 -9.49 19.00 9.27
N ASP A 228 -8.45 19.30 10.05
CA ASP A 228 -8.45 20.40 11.02
C ASP A 228 -8.62 21.78 10.35
N ILE A 229 -8.20 21.91 9.09
CA ILE A 229 -8.40 23.12 8.27
C ILE A 229 -9.77 23.11 7.61
N VAL A 230 -10.17 21.99 7.00
CA VAL A 230 -11.40 21.91 6.18
C VAL A 230 -12.67 21.89 7.03
N THR A 231 -12.67 21.19 8.18
CA THR A 231 -13.88 21.02 8.99
C THR A 231 -14.47 22.33 9.51
N PRO A 232 -13.69 23.27 10.08
CA PRO A 232 -14.23 24.57 10.53
C PRO A 232 -14.81 25.41 9.41
N VAL A 233 -14.21 25.35 8.20
CA VAL A 233 -14.72 26.07 7.04
C VAL A 233 -16.03 25.46 6.56
N LYS A 234 -16.14 24.12 6.56
CA LYS A 234 -17.41 23.43 6.26
C LYS A 234 -18.54 23.85 7.19
N GLU A 235 -18.27 23.97 8.49
CA GLU A 235 -19.28 24.43 9.48
C GLU A 235 -19.73 25.86 9.19
N LYS A 236 -18.80 26.78 8.91
CA LYS A 236 -19.14 28.16 8.51
C LYS A 236 -19.95 28.22 7.21
N VAL A 237 -19.66 27.37 6.23
CA VAL A 237 -20.43 27.28 5.00
C VAL A 237 -21.86 26.84 5.27
N ILE A 238 -22.07 25.87 6.18
CA ILE A 238 -23.42 25.44 6.57
C ILE A 238 -24.17 26.57 7.27
N GLU A 239 -23.54 27.27 8.22
CA GLU A 239 -24.14 28.43 8.88
C GLU A 239 -24.55 29.53 7.89
N ASN A 240 -23.68 29.86 6.92
CA ASN A 240 -23.99 30.86 5.89
C ASN A 240 -25.09 30.39 4.92
N ALA A 241 -25.23 29.07 4.71
CA ALA A 241 -26.27 28.50 3.88
C ALA A 241 -27.67 28.58 4.57
N ASP A 242 -27.73 28.59 5.89
CA ASP A 242 -28.98 28.76 6.64
C ASP A 242 -29.65 30.09 6.31
N GLU A 243 -28.88 31.14 5.99
CA GLU A 243 -29.44 32.41 5.50
C GLU A 243 -30.06 32.33 4.10
N LEU A 244 -29.71 31.31 3.29
CA LEU A 244 -30.36 31.04 1.99
C LEU A 244 -31.74 30.39 2.17
N SER A 245 -32.00 29.80 3.35
CA SER A 245 -33.29 29.20 3.64
C SER A 245 -34.47 30.19 3.55
N GLU A 246 -34.22 31.46 3.92
CA GLU A 246 -35.21 32.52 3.79
C GLU A 246 -35.51 32.84 2.33
N LYS A 247 -34.49 32.90 1.46
CA LYS A 247 -34.61 33.10 0.00
C LYS A 247 -35.50 32.02 -0.64
N TYR A 248 -35.37 30.79 -0.21
CA TYR A 248 -36.03 29.61 -0.78
C TYR A 248 -37.24 29.12 -0.01
N ALA A 249 -37.66 29.80 1.05
CA ALA A 249 -38.79 29.40 1.90
C ALA A 249 -40.09 29.13 1.15
N MET A 250 -40.35 29.87 0.05
CA MET A 250 -41.55 29.72 -0.79
C MET A 250 -41.52 28.47 -1.68
N LEU A 251 -40.39 27.81 -1.86
CA LEU A 251 -40.21 26.62 -2.73
C LEU A 251 -40.46 25.29 -2.02
N GLY A 252 -41.07 25.31 -0.83
CA GLY A 252 -41.44 24.09 -0.12
C GLY A 252 -40.40 23.58 0.86
N GLY A 253 -39.41 24.38 1.22
CA GLY A 253 -38.33 24.10 2.14
C GLY A 253 -36.98 24.02 1.44
N TYR A 254 -35.94 24.49 2.14
CA TYR A 254 -34.56 24.48 1.67
C TYR A 254 -33.78 23.41 2.48
N THR A 255 -33.09 22.56 1.76
CA THR A 255 -32.20 21.58 2.37
C THR A 255 -30.82 21.73 1.74
N PHE A 256 -29.82 21.93 2.57
CA PHE A 256 -28.45 22.13 2.15
C PHE A 256 -27.52 21.13 2.83
N TYR A 257 -26.57 20.62 2.08
CA TYR A 257 -25.53 19.72 2.59
C TYR A 257 -24.17 20.18 2.12
N ALA A 258 -23.21 20.32 3.02
CA ALA A 258 -21.80 20.48 2.70
C ALA A 258 -21.05 19.23 3.15
N LEU A 259 -20.39 18.59 2.22
CA LEU A 259 -19.68 17.33 2.38
C LEU A 259 -18.20 17.54 2.09
N ASP A 260 -17.33 16.97 2.92
CA ASP A 260 -15.89 16.93 2.68
C ASP A 260 -15.47 15.66 1.90
N ARG A 261 -14.18 15.55 1.57
CA ARG A 261 -13.63 14.41 0.82
C ARG A 261 -13.88 13.05 1.49
N ASN A 262 -14.08 12.98 2.84
CA ASN A 262 -14.41 11.72 3.53
C ASN A 262 -15.81 11.20 3.18
N SER A 263 -16.67 12.02 2.62
CA SER A 263 -17.99 11.62 2.12
C SER A 263 -17.96 11.20 0.65
N HIS A 264 -16.83 11.33 -0.02
CA HIS A 264 -16.67 10.99 -1.43
C HIS A 264 -16.13 9.55 -1.57
N TYR A 265 -16.94 8.68 -2.20
CA TYR A 265 -16.65 7.25 -2.29
C TYR A 265 -15.26 6.96 -2.87
N SER A 266 -14.91 7.56 -4.01
CA SER A 266 -13.64 7.32 -4.68
C SER A 266 -12.42 7.66 -3.83
N PHE A 267 -12.48 8.77 -3.09
CA PHE A 267 -11.42 9.18 -2.16
C PHE A 267 -11.26 8.20 -0.99
N VAL A 268 -12.39 7.80 -0.40
CA VAL A 268 -12.40 6.87 0.75
C VAL A 268 -11.99 5.47 0.35
N ASP A 269 -12.44 4.98 -0.81
CA ASP A 269 -12.09 3.66 -1.31
C ASP A 269 -10.58 3.55 -1.57
N TYR A 270 -9.98 4.56 -2.22
CA TYR A 270 -8.54 4.60 -2.44
C TYR A 270 -7.75 4.64 -1.13
N LYS A 271 -8.17 5.45 -0.15
CA LYS A 271 -7.60 5.49 1.20
C LYS A 271 -7.65 4.11 1.86
N ASN A 272 -8.83 3.48 1.89
CA ASN A 272 -9.05 2.18 2.51
C ASN A 272 -8.19 1.08 1.87
N CYS A 273 -8.02 1.14 0.57
CA CYS A 273 -7.14 0.23 -0.14
C CYS A 273 -5.68 0.39 0.30
N GLY A 274 -5.18 1.64 0.40
CA GLY A 274 -3.87 1.94 0.97
C GLY A 274 -3.72 1.45 2.41
N ASP A 275 -4.76 1.60 3.25
CA ASP A 275 -4.77 1.14 4.64
C ASP A 275 -4.72 -0.40 4.73
N ARG A 276 -5.43 -1.11 3.84
CA ARG A 276 -5.34 -2.59 3.74
C ARG A 276 -3.93 -3.04 3.40
N MET A 277 -3.25 -2.36 2.46
CA MET A 277 -1.85 -2.66 2.14
C MET A 277 -0.91 -2.40 3.31
N ASP A 278 -1.12 -1.30 4.06
CA ASP A 278 -0.34 -1.02 5.27
C ASP A 278 -0.57 -2.09 6.37
N ALA A 279 -1.79 -2.58 6.51
CA ALA A 279 -2.11 -3.68 7.45
C ALA A 279 -1.39 -4.98 7.07
N ILE A 280 -1.39 -5.35 5.78
CA ILE A 280 -0.63 -6.50 5.27
C ILE A 280 0.86 -6.31 5.56
N ALA A 281 1.39 -5.12 5.29
CA ALA A 281 2.80 -4.79 5.53
C ALA A 281 3.20 -4.82 7.02
N LYS A 282 2.27 -4.78 7.96
CA LYS A 282 2.56 -4.94 9.40
C LYS A 282 2.66 -6.42 9.81
N VAL A 283 1.86 -7.30 9.24
CA VAL A 283 1.76 -8.70 9.67
C VAL A 283 2.78 -9.60 8.99
N PHE A 284 2.89 -9.54 7.68
CA PHE A 284 3.75 -10.43 6.90
C PHE A 284 5.24 -10.38 7.29
N PRO A 285 5.85 -9.21 7.53
CA PRO A 285 7.27 -9.16 7.90
C PRO A 285 7.60 -9.89 9.19
N ALA A 286 6.66 -9.99 10.13
CA ALA A 286 6.87 -10.75 11.36
C ALA A 286 7.21 -12.22 11.07
N PHE A 287 6.56 -12.83 10.08
CA PHE A 287 6.87 -14.19 9.63
C PHE A 287 8.25 -14.28 9.01
N PHE A 288 8.64 -13.35 8.14
CA PHE A 288 9.98 -13.35 7.54
C PHE A 288 11.08 -13.17 8.58
N TYR A 289 10.90 -12.29 9.55
CA TYR A 289 11.85 -12.12 10.64
C TYR A 289 11.92 -13.34 11.55
N LEU A 290 10.81 -14.02 11.80
CA LEU A 290 10.79 -15.27 12.54
C LEU A 290 11.55 -16.37 11.80
N VAL A 291 11.32 -16.52 10.50
CA VAL A 291 12.06 -17.49 9.65
C VAL A 291 13.54 -17.14 9.61
N ALA A 292 13.90 -15.86 9.48
CA ALA A 292 15.28 -15.40 9.53
C ALA A 292 15.97 -15.77 10.87
N ALA A 293 15.25 -15.58 11.99
CA ALA A 293 15.73 -15.99 13.31
C ALA A 293 15.99 -17.51 13.39
N LEU A 294 15.06 -18.32 12.88
CA LEU A 294 15.18 -19.78 12.88
C LEU A 294 16.32 -20.26 11.97
N VAL A 295 16.45 -19.72 10.77
CA VAL A 295 17.55 -20.03 9.84
C VAL A 295 18.88 -19.61 10.44
N CYS A 296 18.97 -18.42 11.02
CA CYS A 296 20.18 -17.96 11.71
C CYS A 296 20.52 -18.86 12.90
N LEU A 297 19.54 -19.18 13.75
CA LEU A 297 19.74 -20.04 14.93
C LEU A 297 20.23 -21.44 14.53
N THR A 298 19.62 -22.08 13.51
CA THR A 298 20.03 -23.42 13.04
C THR A 298 21.40 -23.37 12.40
N THR A 299 21.68 -22.40 11.55
CA THR A 299 22.96 -22.23 10.86
C THR A 299 24.08 -21.96 11.83
N MET A 300 23.88 -21.07 12.82
CA MET A 300 24.86 -20.73 13.83
C MET A 300 25.08 -21.86 14.83
N THR A 301 24.04 -22.58 15.27
CA THR A 301 24.17 -23.74 16.12
C THR A 301 25.05 -24.81 15.46
N ARG A 302 24.81 -25.07 14.17
CA ARG A 302 25.60 -26.02 13.40
C ARG A 302 27.05 -25.57 13.25
N MET A 303 27.27 -24.30 12.93
CA MET A 303 28.61 -23.72 12.79
C MET A 303 29.42 -23.79 14.10
N VAL A 304 28.78 -23.43 15.22
CA VAL A 304 29.40 -23.49 16.54
C VAL A 304 29.70 -24.96 16.98
N ASP A 305 28.78 -25.90 16.69
CA ASP A 305 29.00 -27.32 16.94
C ASP A 305 30.21 -27.87 16.15
N GLU A 306 30.37 -27.53 14.89
CA GLU A 306 31.48 -27.95 14.03
C GLU A 306 32.81 -27.34 14.47
N GLN A 307 32.82 -26.13 15.01
CA GLN A 307 34.00 -25.41 15.47
C GLN A 307 34.31 -25.63 16.96
N ARG A 308 33.66 -26.60 17.60
CA ARG A 308 33.79 -26.88 19.02
C ARG A 308 35.26 -27.03 19.50
N GLY A 309 36.08 -27.75 18.75
CA GLY A 309 37.50 -27.92 19.05
C GLY A 309 38.27 -26.61 19.01
N GLY A 310 38.03 -25.76 17.97
CA GLY A 310 38.64 -24.43 17.86
C GLY A 310 38.24 -23.50 19.00
N ILE A 311 36.95 -23.53 19.41
CA ILE A 311 36.46 -22.79 20.58
C ILE A 311 37.19 -23.25 21.84
N GLY A 312 37.37 -24.57 22.03
CA GLY A 312 38.12 -25.16 23.14
C GLY A 312 39.58 -24.71 23.19
N THR A 313 40.24 -24.65 22.02
CA THR A 313 41.63 -24.15 21.89
C THR A 313 41.71 -22.65 22.24
N LEU A 314 40.81 -21.83 21.73
CA LEU A 314 40.80 -20.38 22.06
C LEU A 314 40.58 -20.16 23.56
N LYS A 315 39.70 -20.92 24.18
CA LYS A 315 39.50 -20.86 25.65
C LYS A 315 40.74 -21.31 26.44
N ALA A 316 41.42 -22.39 26.00
CA ALA A 316 42.65 -22.86 26.61
C ALA A 316 43.79 -21.82 26.49
N LEU A 317 43.81 -21.03 25.42
CA LEU A 317 44.71 -19.90 25.20
C LEU A 317 44.33 -18.64 25.98
N GLY A 318 43.29 -18.68 26.82
CA GLY A 318 42.89 -17.56 27.69
C GLY A 318 41.97 -16.50 27.04
N TYR A 319 41.42 -16.77 25.88
CA TYR A 319 40.41 -15.85 25.30
C TYR A 319 39.14 -15.89 26.13
N ASN A 320 38.58 -14.71 26.45
CA ASN A 320 37.34 -14.63 27.19
C ASN A 320 36.12 -14.99 26.31
N LYS A 321 35.02 -15.37 26.97
CA LYS A 321 33.77 -15.81 26.31
C LYS A 321 33.21 -14.77 25.32
N ILE A 322 33.30 -13.48 25.68
CA ILE A 322 32.79 -12.36 24.86
C ILE A 322 33.62 -12.22 23.58
N SER A 323 34.93 -12.37 23.65
CA SER A 323 35.79 -12.27 22.47
C SER A 323 35.55 -13.43 21.48
N ILE A 324 35.27 -14.63 22.00
CA ILE A 324 34.95 -15.80 21.17
C ILE A 324 33.56 -15.64 20.54
N ALA A 325 32.55 -15.23 21.34
CA ALA A 325 31.21 -14.91 20.83
C ALA A 325 31.23 -13.80 19.76
N GLY A 326 32.08 -12.80 19.96
CA GLY A 326 32.25 -11.68 19.04
C GLY A 326 32.59 -12.08 17.60
N LYS A 327 33.32 -13.18 17.40
CA LYS A 327 33.59 -13.74 16.06
C LYS A 327 32.29 -14.13 15.35
N TYR A 328 31.43 -14.88 16.01
CA TYR A 328 30.14 -15.34 15.44
C TYR A 328 29.12 -14.25 15.33
N ILE A 329 29.08 -13.35 16.30
CA ILE A 329 28.20 -12.15 16.25
C ILE A 329 28.62 -11.25 15.08
N THR A 330 29.91 -11.00 14.85
CA THR A 330 30.39 -10.22 13.70
C THR A 330 29.99 -10.86 12.37
N TYR A 331 30.07 -12.19 12.29
CA TYR A 331 29.64 -12.93 11.09
C TYR A 331 28.16 -12.72 10.80
N ALA A 332 27.27 -12.90 11.78
CA ALA A 332 25.84 -12.70 11.63
C ALA A 332 25.49 -11.21 11.35
N LEU A 333 26.18 -10.30 12.03
CA LEU A 333 26.00 -8.85 11.84
C LEU A 333 26.34 -8.42 10.41
N LEU A 334 27.49 -8.88 9.87
CA LEU A 334 27.88 -8.55 8.49
C LEU A 334 26.88 -9.12 7.47
N ALA A 335 26.44 -10.38 7.66
CA ALA A 335 25.44 -10.98 6.78
C ALA A 335 24.09 -10.23 6.84
N SER A 336 23.64 -9.85 8.05
CA SER A 336 22.37 -9.15 8.24
C SER A 336 22.42 -7.70 7.76
N LEU A 337 23.53 -6.99 7.97
CA LEU A 337 23.70 -5.63 7.45
C LEU A 337 23.72 -5.61 5.92
N ALA A 338 24.54 -6.48 5.33
CA ALA A 338 24.63 -6.54 3.86
C ALA A 338 23.28 -6.96 3.25
N GLY A 339 22.62 -7.97 3.82
CA GLY A 339 21.27 -8.39 3.40
C GLY A 339 20.23 -7.31 3.61
N GLY A 340 20.27 -6.61 4.73
CA GLY A 340 19.34 -5.53 5.04
C GLY A 340 19.47 -4.32 4.11
N VAL A 341 20.70 -3.86 3.85
CA VAL A 341 20.95 -2.73 2.95
C VAL A 341 20.51 -3.06 1.52
N LEU A 342 20.95 -4.21 0.99
CA LEU A 342 20.50 -4.64 -0.34
C LEU A 342 19.00 -4.94 -0.39
N GLY A 343 18.42 -5.47 0.69
CA GLY A 343 16.99 -5.69 0.82
C GLY A 343 16.20 -4.37 0.74
N CYS A 344 16.64 -3.31 1.43
CA CYS A 344 16.02 -1.99 1.32
C CYS A 344 16.07 -1.45 -0.11
N VAL A 345 17.25 -1.50 -0.75
CA VAL A 345 17.41 -1.00 -2.12
C VAL A 345 16.51 -1.75 -3.08
N LEU A 346 16.56 -3.07 -3.10
CA LEU A 346 15.72 -3.88 -3.98
C LEU A 346 14.23 -3.73 -3.64
N GLY A 347 13.89 -3.70 -2.35
CA GLY A 347 12.51 -3.55 -1.90
C GLY A 347 11.88 -2.25 -2.39
N LEU A 348 12.57 -1.12 -2.22
CA LEU A 348 12.08 0.20 -2.64
C LEU A 348 12.04 0.37 -4.17
N LEU A 349 12.97 -0.23 -4.89
CA LEU A 349 13.02 -0.09 -6.35
C LEU A 349 11.99 -0.97 -7.08
N THR A 350 11.63 -2.14 -6.51
CA THR A 350 10.81 -3.12 -7.23
C THR A 350 9.34 -3.11 -6.79
N PHE A 351 9.07 -3.32 -5.50
CA PHE A 351 7.70 -3.53 -5.00
C PHE A 351 6.76 -2.35 -5.24
N PRO A 352 7.13 -1.09 -4.92
CA PRO A 352 6.20 0.03 -5.09
C PRO A 352 5.77 0.22 -6.54
N ARG A 353 6.68 0.07 -7.49
CA ARG A 353 6.38 0.20 -8.92
C ARG A 353 5.49 -0.93 -9.44
N ILE A 354 5.79 -2.17 -9.03
CA ILE A 354 4.97 -3.34 -9.42
C ILE A 354 3.56 -3.20 -8.85
N ILE A 355 3.44 -2.83 -7.57
CA ILE A 355 2.16 -2.67 -6.90
C ILE A 355 1.38 -1.49 -7.51
N PHE A 356 2.02 -0.36 -7.76
CA PHE A 356 1.40 0.79 -8.39
C PHE A 356 0.85 0.45 -9.79
N ASN A 357 1.63 -0.23 -10.63
CA ASN A 357 1.17 -0.66 -11.94
C ASN A 357 0.00 -1.65 -11.85
N ALA A 358 0.00 -2.54 -10.87
CA ALA A 358 -1.13 -3.46 -10.65
C ALA A 358 -2.39 -2.72 -10.18
N TRP A 359 -2.24 -1.61 -9.44
CA TRP A 359 -3.36 -0.80 -8.99
C TRP A 359 -3.93 0.10 -10.08
N ASN A 360 -3.11 0.56 -11.01
CA ASN A 360 -3.56 1.31 -12.17
C ASN A 360 -4.51 0.51 -13.10
N ILE A 361 -4.66 -0.80 -12.85
CA ILE A 361 -5.73 -1.59 -13.45
C ILE A 361 -7.12 -1.23 -12.87
N VAL A 362 -7.17 -0.77 -11.61
CA VAL A 362 -8.42 -0.49 -10.87
C VAL A 362 -8.60 1.01 -10.61
N TYR A 363 -7.50 1.77 -10.55
CA TYR A 363 -7.50 3.19 -10.23
C TYR A 363 -6.73 3.98 -11.28
N THR A 364 -7.24 5.17 -11.64
CA THR A 364 -6.59 6.08 -12.58
C THR A 364 -5.81 7.16 -11.84
N VAL A 365 -4.61 6.83 -11.35
CA VAL A 365 -3.66 7.82 -10.83
C VAL A 365 -2.50 7.92 -11.81
N ALA A 366 -2.29 9.10 -12.38
CA ALA A 366 -1.37 9.27 -13.50
C ALA A 366 0.10 9.13 -13.11
N ASP A 367 0.53 9.75 -12.01
CA ASP A 367 1.93 9.89 -11.68
C ASP A 367 2.32 9.16 -10.40
N PHE A 368 3.43 8.41 -10.48
CA PHE A 368 4.03 7.76 -9.33
C PHE A 368 4.94 8.72 -8.57
N THR A 369 4.54 9.11 -7.35
CA THR A 369 5.32 10.01 -6.50
C THR A 369 6.16 9.23 -5.50
N GLU A 370 7.50 9.37 -5.59
CA GLU A 370 8.43 8.74 -4.66
C GLU A 370 8.61 9.60 -3.41
N VAL A 371 8.43 9.00 -2.23
CA VAL A 371 8.62 9.66 -0.94
C VAL A 371 9.78 9.00 -0.19
N PRO A 372 10.79 9.75 0.29
CA PRO A 372 11.93 9.18 1.01
C PRO A 372 11.51 8.37 2.24
N GLN A 373 12.02 7.13 2.36
CA GLN A 373 11.67 6.18 3.43
C GLN A 373 12.88 5.79 4.30
N ILE A 374 13.82 6.72 4.51
CA ILE A 374 15.13 6.45 5.18
C ILE A 374 14.93 5.94 6.61
N SER A 375 14.04 6.55 7.39
CA SER A 375 13.77 6.14 8.77
C SER A 375 13.21 4.73 8.87
N MET A 376 12.32 4.36 7.96
CA MET A 376 11.73 3.03 7.89
C MET A 376 12.78 1.98 7.49
N CYS A 377 13.65 2.27 6.52
CA CYS A 377 14.73 1.39 6.13
C CYS A 377 15.70 1.16 7.31
N GLY A 378 16.05 2.21 8.03
CA GLY A 378 16.87 2.12 9.24
C GLY A 378 16.25 1.21 10.30
N LEU A 379 14.94 1.36 10.56
CA LEU A 379 14.20 0.51 11.49
C LEU A 379 14.19 -0.96 11.04
N ALA A 380 13.93 -1.22 9.77
CA ALA A 380 13.90 -2.57 9.20
C ALA A 380 15.23 -3.30 9.36
N ILE A 381 16.34 -2.62 9.02
CA ILE A 381 17.71 -3.16 9.17
C ILE A 381 18.02 -3.39 10.65
N MET A 382 17.68 -2.45 11.50
CA MET A 382 17.93 -2.56 12.95
C MET A 382 17.23 -3.79 13.54
N ILE A 383 15.95 -4.00 13.21
CA ILE A 383 15.18 -5.18 13.68
C ILE A 383 15.82 -6.47 13.16
N ALA A 384 16.16 -6.55 11.88
CA ALA A 384 16.79 -7.72 11.28
C ALA A 384 18.12 -8.06 11.94
N VAL A 385 18.99 -7.06 12.15
CA VAL A 385 20.28 -7.20 12.83
C VAL A 385 20.11 -7.67 14.27
N LEU A 386 19.21 -7.03 15.01
CA LEU A 386 18.95 -7.37 16.41
C LEU A 386 18.51 -8.83 16.57
N ILE A 387 17.54 -9.26 15.77
CA ILE A 387 17.02 -10.63 15.80
C ILE A 387 18.13 -11.66 15.50
N ASN A 388 18.93 -11.42 14.45
CA ASN A 388 20.00 -12.36 14.08
C ASN A 388 21.17 -12.37 15.07
N VAL A 389 21.49 -11.23 15.67
CA VAL A 389 22.50 -11.14 16.73
C VAL A 389 22.02 -11.89 17.97
N LEU A 390 20.76 -11.73 18.38
CA LEU A 390 20.18 -12.47 19.52
C LEU A 390 20.13 -13.98 19.25
N ALA A 391 19.73 -14.40 18.05
CA ALA A 391 19.72 -15.80 17.63
C ALA A 391 21.15 -16.41 17.67
N THR A 392 22.14 -15.66 17.20
CA THR A 392 23.56 -16.07 17.23
C THR A 392 24.06 -16.16 18.64
N PHE A 393 23.76 -15.17 19.49
CA PHE A 393 24.17 -15.21 20.90
C PHE A 393 23.57 -16.42 21.62
N ALA A 394 22.28 -16.69 21.42
CA ALA A 394 21.60 -17.87 21.98
C ALA A 394 22.25 -19.20 21.53
N SER A 395 22.68 -19.27 20.25
CA SER A 395 23.38 -20.43 19.70
C SER A 395 24.76 -20.65 20.33
N CYS A 396 25.50 -19.57 20.57
CA CYS A 396 26.85 -19.63 21.14
C CYS A 396 26.84 -19.90 22.65
N PHE A 397 25.83 -19.44 23.37
CA PHE A 397 25.81 -19.41 24.84
C PHE A 397 26.06 -20.77 25.47
N SER A 398 25.44 -21.84 24.97
CA SER A 398 25.61 -23.21 25.50
C SER A 398 27.05 -23.75 25.40
N MET A 399 27.76 -23.41 24.30
CA MET A 399 29.15 -23.81 24.11
C MET A 399 30.12 -22.95 24.90
N LEU A 400 29.80 -21.69 25.11
CA LEU A 400 30.66 -20.77 25.88
C LEU A 400 30.61 -21.04 27.37
N THR A 401 29.67 -21.81 27.88
CA THR A 401 29.57 -22.24 29.27
C THR A 401 30.37 -23.54 29.55
N GLU A 402 30.63 -24.41 28.53
CA GLU A 402 31.38 -25.65 28.68
C GLU A 402 32.87 -25.36 28.97
N THR A 403 33.52 -26.26 29.72
CA THR A 403 34.96 -26.17 30.03
C THR A 403 35.81 -26.49 28.80
N PRO A 404 37.07 -25.96 28.69
CA PRO A 404 37.97 -26.28 27.57
C PRO A 404 38.20 -27.78 27.39
N ALA A 405 38.36 -28.51 28.48
CA ALA A 405 38.61 -29.95 28.46
C ALA A 405 37.44 -30.75 27.86
N LEU A 406 36.19 -30.32 28.10
CA LEU A 406 34.99 -30.93 27.51
C LEU A 406 34.86 -30.60 26.04
N LEU A 407 35.25 -29.38 25.64
CA LEU A 407 35.14 -28.92 24.24
C LEU A 407 36.15 -29.63 23.33
N LEU A 408 37.33 -29.97 23.83
CA LEU A 408 38.38 -30.67 23.08
C LEU A 408 38.12 -32.17 22.94
N ARG A 409 37.25 -32.76 23.80
CA ARG A 409 36.86 -34.18 23.67
C ARG A 409 35.79 -34.38 22.60
N PRO A 410 35.84 -35.48 21.82
CA PRO A 410 34.72 -35.83 20.93
C PRO A 410 33.42 -35.93 21.72
N LYS A 411 32.34 -35.41 21.14
CA LYS A 411 31.02 -35.46 21.77
C LYS A 411 30.54 -36.91 21.82
N SER A 412 30.38 -37.46 23.04
CA SER A 412 29.86 -38.80 23.21
C SER A 412 28.43 -38.92 22.60
N PRO A 413 28.11 -40.01 21.92
CA PRO A 413 26.77 -40.23 21.39
C PRO A 413 25.73 -40.13 22.51
N LYS A 414 24.64 -39.43 22.28
CA LYS A 414 23.54 -39.42 23.25
C LYS A 414 23.00 -40.82 23.45
N ASN A 415 22.86 -41.24 24.71
CA ASN A 415 22.25 -42.53 25.07
C ASN A 415 20.88 -42.67 24.36
N GLY A 416 20.67 -43.82 23.71
CA GLY A 416 19.43 -44.10 22.99
C GLY A 416 18.26 -44.29 23.96
N LYS A 417 17.42 -43.28 24.11
CA LYS A 417 16.13 -43.44 24.78
C LYS A 417 15.11 -43.98 23.74
N LYS A 418 14.18 -44.80 24.22
CA LYS A 418 13.05 -45.28 23.39
C LYS A 418 12.35 -44.07 22.77
N VAL A 419 12.08 -44.15 21.48
CA VAL A 419 11.35 -43.07 20.75
C VAL A 419 9.84 -43.28 20.88
N PHE A 420 9.06 -42.20 20.80
CA PHE A 420 7.59 -42.24 20.95
C PHE A 420 6.94 -43.29 20.04
N LEU A 421 7.41 -43.40 18.79
CA LEU A 421 6.90 -44.39 17.83
C LEU A 421 7.12 -45.87 18.30
N GLU A 422 8.06 -46.13 19.18
CA GLU A 422 8.26 -47.47 19.76
C GLU A 422 7.17 -47.86 20.76
N HIS A 423 6.43 -46.90 21.30
CA HIS A 423 5.29 -47.12 22.19
C HIS A 423 4.01 -47.43 21.44
N ILE A 424 4.02 -47.36 20.09
CA ILE A 424 2.89 -47.69 19.24
C ILE A 424 3.23 -49.02 18.50
N PRO A 425 2.90 -50.19 19.07
CA PRO A 425 3.35 -51.50 18.55
C PRO A 425 2.83 -51.77 17.14
N PHE A 426 1.65 -51.28 16.82
CA PHE A 426 0.99 -51.48 15.51
C PHE A 426 1.82 -50.84 14.38
N ILE A 427 2.30 -49.62 14.53
CA ILE A 427 3.12 -48.95 13.54
C ILE A 427 4.55 -49.47 13.53
N TRP A 428 5.13 -49.73 14.71
CA TRP A 428 6.52 -50.16 14.85
C TRP A 428 6.79 -51.53 14.28
N LYS A 429 5.85 -52.45 14.35
CA LYS A 429 5.98 -53.82 13.76
C LYS A 429 6.06 -53.80 12.23
N HIS A 430 5.38 -52.86 11.57
CA HIS A 430 5.35 -52.73 10.10
C HIS A 430 6.58 -51.98 9.54
N PHE A 431 7.46 -51.45 10.37
CA PHE A 431 8.65 -50.76 9.91
C PHE A 431 9.79 -51.75 9.64
N ASN A 432 10.37 -51.68 8.42
CA ASN A 432 11.61 -52.34 8.09
C ASN A 432 12.78 -51.74 8.89
N PHE A 433 13.92 -52.43 8.96
CA PHE A 433 15.12 -52.01 9.70
C PHE A 433 15.53 -50.57 9.37
N THR A 434 15.61 -50.21 8.09
CA THR A 434 15.94 -48.85 7.61
C THR A 434 14.95 -47.79 8.14
N LYS A 435 13.66 -48.05 8.08
CA LYS A 435 12.63 -47.14 8.61
C LYS A 435 12.72 -46.96 10.11
N LYS A 436 13.03 -48.05 10.87
CA LYS A 436 13.24 -48.00 12.30
C LYS A 436 14.48 -47.17 12.68
N VAL A 437 15.58 -47.34 11.95
CA VAL A 437 16.81 -46.55 12.15
C VAL A 437 16.59 -45.09 11.81
N THR A 438 15.93 -44.79 10.69
CA THR A 438 15.60 -43.43 10.28
C THR A 438 14.71 -42.74 11.31
N ALA A 439 13.62 -43.39 11.76
CA ALA A 439 12.73 -42.87 12.78
C ALA A 439 13.46 -42.58 14.11
N ARG A 440 14.34 -43.51 14.54
CA ARG A 440 15.18 -43.29 15.72
C ARG A 440 16.13 -42.13 15.55
N ASN A 441 16.78 -41.97 14.40
CA ASN A 441 17.69 -40.87 14.14
C ASN A 441 16.99 -39.52 14.11
N ILE A 442 15.85 -39.41 13.43
CA ILE A 442 15.02 -38.20 13.38
C ILE A 442 14.58 -37.80 14.80
N LEU A 443 13.98 -38.72 15.53
CA LEU A 443 13.43 -38.45 16.86
C LEU A 443 14.50 -38.33 17.97
N ARG A 444 15.72 -38.82 17.75
CA ARG A 444 16.87 -38.58 18.65
C ARG A 444 17.29 -37.10 18.63
N TYR A 445 17.21 -36.47 17.50
CA TYR A 445 17.60 -35.07 17.32
C TYR A 445 16.37 -34.15 17.13
N LYS A 446 15.29 -34.39 17.90
CA LYS A 446 14.01 -33.69 17.83
C LYS A 446 14.15 -32.16 17.67
N LYS A 447 15.03 -31.54 18.47
CA LYS A 447 15.24 -30.09 18.43
C LYS A 447 15.69 -29.61 17.04
N ARG A 448 16.68 -30.31 16.43
CA ARG A 448 17.17 -29.98 15.08
C ARG A 448 16.10 -30.27 14.02
N PHE A 449 15.39 -31.39 14.13
CA PHE A 449 14.37 -31.81 13.23
C PHE A 449 13.22 -30.78 13.19
N PHE A 450 12.64 -30.40 14.33
CA PHE A 450 11.59 -29.40 14.39
C PHE A 450 12.06 -28.03 13.94
N MET A 451 13.27 -27.59 14.33
CA MET A 451 13.81 -26.30 13.85
C MET A 451 13.96 -26.28 12.32
N THR A 452 14.41 -27.39 11.71
CA THR A 452 14.56 -27.46 10.25
C THR A 452 13.20 -27.47 9.56
N ILE A 453 12.23 -28.25 10.06
CA ILE A 453 10.87 -28.26 9.50
C ILE A 453 10.23 -26.89 9.61
N THR A 454 10.25 -26.27 10.79
CA THR A 454 9.65 -24.94 10.98
C THR A 454 10.33 -23.88 10.12
N GLY A 455 11.64 -23.99 9.91
CA GLY A 455 12.39 -23.06 9.05
C GLY A 455 12.16 -23.26 7.53
N ILE A 456 11.65 -24.44 7.13
CA ILE A 456 11.33 -24.73 5.72
C ILE A 456 9.82 -24.51 5.44
N ALA A 457 8.98 -24.79 6.42
CA ALA A 457 7.52 -24.68 6.29
C ALA A 457 6.99 -23.25 6.46
N GLY A 458 7.73 -22.39 7.16
CA GLY A 458 7.43 -20.94 7.27
C GLY A 458 8.10 -20.14 6.18
#